data_26b619debd6c82c1dc13b880cfbde623
#
_entry.id   26b619debd6c82c1dc13b880cfbde623
#
_cell.length_a   1.000
_cell.length_b   1.000
_cell.length_c   1.000
_cell.angle_alpha   90.00
_cell.angle_beta   90.00
_cell.angle_gamma   90.00
#
_symmetry.space_group_name_H-M   'P 1'
#
loop_
_entity.id
_entity.type
_entity.pdbx_description
1 polymer ?
#
loop_
_entity_poly.entity_id
_entity_poly.type
_entity_poly.pdbx_seq_one_letter_code
_entity_poly.pdbx_strand_id
1 'polypeptide(L)'
;MKQLPWRADPLVWGHGPRVFEVFLEPTCPFSVRAFGKLDDLLAQAGEDRIMIKIRLQSQPWHMYSGVIVRCILAASTLAGGKEAAKSVMAAVAAHREEFEFERHCRGPNLDATPNDIIARIEGYSGVNVAEAFGIPDLDREIKWHCKYARQNGIHVSPTFMIDGLVQADMGSGDAIADWASRLLKG
;
A
#
# COMPACT_ATOMS: atom_id res chain seq x y z
N MET A 1 -30.49 -8.63 12.71
CA MET A 1 -29.12 -9.17 12.81
C MET A 1 -28.22 -8.07 13.30
N LYS A 2 -27.49 -8.24 14.42
CA LYS A 2 -26.42 -7.31 14.79
C LYS A 2 -25.32 -7.47 13.74
N GLN A 3 -25.04 -6.44 12.96
CA GLN A 3 -23.89 -6.41 12.08
C GLN A 3 -22.64 -6.63 12.95
N LEU A 4 -21.88 -7.69 12.65
CA LEU A 4 -20.58 -7.86 13.28
C LEU A 4 -19.72 -6.63 12.93
N PRO A 5 -18.97 -6.07 13.89
CA PRO A 5 -18.12 -4.95 13.58
C PRO A 5 -17.14 -5.37 12.48
N TRP A 6 -17.13 -4.61 11.37
CA TRP A 6 -16.15 -4.80 10.31
C TRP A 6 -14.73 -4.67 10.89
N ARG A 7 -13.79 -5.35 10.30
CA ARG A 7 -12.37 -5.25 10.66
C ARG A 7 -11.53 -5.28 9.39
N ALA A 8 -10.65 -4.29 9.26
CA ALA A 8 -9.61 -4.32 8.23
C ALA A 8 -8.60 -5.42 8.57
N ASP A 9 -8.27 -6.25 7.58
CA ASP A 9 -7.19 -7.21 7.72
C ASP A 9 -5.85 -6.45 7.60
N PRO A 10 -4.93 -6.61 8.55
CA PRO A 10 -3.62 -5.97 8.46
C PRO A 10 -2.88 -6.38 7.18
N LEU A 11 -2.24 -5.41 6.52
CA LEU A 11 -1.44 -5.64 5.32
C LEU A 11 -0.07 -6.23 5.71
N VAL A 12 -0.09 -7.50 6.15
CA VAL A 12 1.06 -8.19 6.72
C VAL A 12 1.24 -9.56 6.08
N TRP A 13 2.43 -9.84 5.55
CA TRP A 13 2.83 -11.12 4.94
C TRP A 13 4.08 -11.64 5.61
N GLY A 14 4.16 -12.98 5.75
CA GLY A 14 5.17 -13.63 6.58
C GLY A 14 4.87 -13.53 8.08
N HIS A 15 5.62 -14.25 8.88
CA HIS A 15 5.43 -14.37 10.34
C HIS A 15 6.76 -14.46 11.10
N GLY A 16 7.88 -14.19 10.41
CA GLY A 16 9.21 -14.22 11.02
C GLY A 16 9.45 -13.09 12.02
N PRO A 17 10.52 -13.21 12.83
CA PRO A 17 10.83 -12.23 13.86
C PRO A 17 11.38 -10.90 13.33
N ARG A 18 11.94 -10.90 12.12
CA ARG A 18 12.49 -9.67 11.50
C ARG A 18 11.38 -8.89 10.81
N VAL A 19 11.13 -7.69 11.23
CA VAL A 19 10.02 -6.87 10.72
C VAL A 19 10.51 -5.88 9.68
N PHE A 20 9.99 -6.00 8.46
CA PHE A 20 10.22 -5.07 7.37
C PHE A 20 8.95 -4.25 7.10
N GLU A 21 8.97 -2.98 7.42
CA GLU A 21 7.86 -2.07 7.13
C GLU A 21 8.18 -1.23 5.90
N VAL A 22 7.26 -1.23 4.95
CA VAL A 22 7.40 -0.51 3.68
C VAL A 22 6.30 0.53 3.56
N PHE A 23 6.69 1.80 3.53
CA PHE A 23 5.78 2.94 3.43
C PHE A 23 5.59 3.30 1.97
N LEU A 24 4.40 3.10 1.44
CA LEU A 24 4.09 3.20 0.02
C LEU A 24 2.97 4.20 -0.26
N GLU A 25 3.18 5.06 -1.22
CA GLU A 25 2.12 5.79 -1.91
C GLU A 25 1.75 5.00 -3.18
N PRO A 26 0.48 4.55 -3.36
CA PRO A 26 0.15 3.55 -4.38
C PRO A 26 0.42 3.95 -5.84
N THR A 27 0.42 5.24 -6.15
CA THR A 27 0.67 5.74 -7.53
C THR A 27 2.09 6.27 -7.74
N CYS A 28 2.90 6.35 -6.69
CA CYS A 28 4.30 6.74 -6.81
C CYS A 28 5.10 5.67 -7.58
N PRO A 29 5.81 6.01 -8.68
CA PRO A 29 6.52 5.03 -9.50
C PRO A 29 7.60 4.27 -8.73
N PHE A 30 8.23 4.92 -7.77
CA PHE A 30 9.22 4.28 -6.89
C PHE A 30 8.57 3.32 -5.88
N SER A 31 7.38 3.66 -5.38
CA SER A 31 6.59 2.78 -4.52
C SER A 31 6.06 1.56 -5.27
N VAL A 32 5.60 1.73 -6.50
CA VAL A 32 5.20 0.62 -7.38
C VAL A 32 6.37 -0.33 -7.62
N ARG A 33 7.56 0.21 -7.90
CA ARG A 33 8.78 -0.60 -8.05
C ARG A 33 9.12 -1.38 -6.77
N ALA A 34 8.99 -0.75 -5.61
CA ALA A 34 9.24 -1.41 -4.33
C ALA A 34 8.20 -2.51 -4.07
N PHE A 35 6.91 -2.20 -4.28
CA PHE A 35 5.82 -3.15 -4.12
C PHE A 35 6.00 -4.43 -4.97
N GLY A 36 6.40 -4.26 -6.23
CA GLY A 36 6.64 -5.37 -7.16
C GLY A 36 7.76 -6.34 -6.75
N LYS A 37 8.56 -5.99 -5.74
CA LYS A 37 9.66 -6.83 -5.23
C LYS A 37 9.31 -7.59 -3.96
N LEU A 38 8.18 -7.28 -3.30
CA LEU A 38 7.91 -7.78 -1.95
C LEU A 38 7.66 -9.28 -1.90
N ASP A 39 7.01 -9.84 -2.92
CA ASP A 39 6.76 -11.29 -2.98
C ASP A 39 8.04 -12.08 -3.19
N ASP A 40 8.89 -11.62 -4.12
CA ASP A 40 10.18 -12.24 -4.35
C ASP A 40 11.10 -12.09 -3.13
N LEU A 41 11.04 -10.95 -2.43
CA LEU A 41 11.76 -10.76 -1.18
C LEU A 41 11.31 -11.76 -0.11
N LEU A 42 10.00 -11.93 0.06
CA LEU A 42 9.44 -12.86 1.03
C LEU A 42 9.83 -14.31 0.69
N ALA A 43 9.75 -14.68 -0.59
CA ALA A 43 10.16 -16.01 -1.07
C ALA A 43 11.67 -16.24 -0.86
N GLN A 44 12.51 -15.25 -1.14
CA GLN A 44 13.97 -15.37 -1.00
C GLN A 44 14.43 -15.37 0.45
N ALA A 45 13.84 -14.54 1.30
CA ALA A 45 14.25 -14.42 2.71
C ALA A 45 13.64 -15.50 3.60
N GLY A 46 12.45 -16.01 3.24
CA GLY A 46 11.66 -16.97 4.01
C GLY A 46 10.61 -16.30 4.89
N GLU A 47 9.36 -16.75 4.76
CA GLU A 47 8.22 -16.18 5.50
C GLU A 47 8.24 -16.50 7.00
N ASP A 48 9.02 -17.50 7.42
CA ASP A 48 9.31 -17.85 8.81
C ASP A 48 10.44 -17.00 9.41
N ARG A 49 11.18 -16.27 8.58
CA ARG A 49 12.32 -15.43 8.98
C ARG A 49 12.01 -13.95 8.98
N ILE A 50 11.16 -13.49 8.06
CA ILE A 50 10.77 -12.09 7.95
C ILE A 50 9.25 -11.91 8.01
N MET A 51 8.83 -10.70 8.36
CA MET A 51 7.45 -10.23 8.31
C MET A 51 7.42 -8.90 7.57
N ILE A 52 6.75 -8.85 6.43
CA ILE A 52 6.57 -7.63 5.64
C ILE A 52 5.27 -6.95 6.05
N LYS A 53 5.34 -5.67 6.39
CA LYS A 53 4.17 -4.82 6.71
C LYS A 53 4.10 -3.65 5.74
N ILE A 54 3.01 -3.56 4.99
CA ILE A 54 2.77 -2.40 4.13
C ILE A 54 2.08 -1.30 4.94
N ARG A 55 2.63 -0.09 4.86
CA ARG A 55 2.10 1.15 5.44
C ARG A 55 1.73 2.11 4.31
N LEU A 56 0.45 2.35 4.16
CA LEU A 56 -0.04 3.19 3.07
C LEU A 56 0.15 4.66 3.40
N GLN A 57 0.57 5.44 2.40
CA GLN A 57 0.68 6.88 2.48
C GLN A 57 -0.14 7.54 1.40
N SER A 58 -0.67 8.72 1.71
CA SER A 58 -1.31 9.58 0.76
C SER A 58 -0.50 10.88 0.67
N GLN A 59 -0.12 11.26 -0.54
CA GLN A 59 0.68 12.44 -0.81
C GLN A 59 -0.12 13.45 -1.64
N PRO A 60 -0.13 14.75 -1.28
CA PRO A 60 -1.02 15.74 -1.89
C PRO A 60 -0.80 15.97 -3.39
N TRP A 61 0.39 15.72 -3.89
CA TRP A 61 0.72 15.85 -5.32
C TRP A 61 0.27 14.66 -6.18
N HIS A 62 -0.21 13.58 -5.55
CA HIS A 62 -0.89 12.47 -6.20
C HIS A 62 -2.39 12.65 -5.96
N MET A 63 -3.11 13.25 -6.89
CA MET A 63 -4.46 13.78 -6.67
C MET A 63 -5.45 12.74 -6.13
N TYR A 64 -5.42 11.51 -6.65
CA TYR A 64 -6.34 10.45 -6.22
C TYR A 64 -5.76 9.51 -5.15
N SER A 65 -4.59 9.82 -4.63
CA SER A 65 -3.92 9.03 -3.61
C SER A 65 -4.84 8.67 -2.43
N GLY A 66 -5.57 9.65 -1.90
CA GLY A 66 -6.51 9.43 -0.80
C GLY A 66 -7.66 8.48 -1.14
N VAL A 67 -8.21 8.56 -2.36
CA VAL A 67 -9.26 7.65 -2.85
C VAL A 67 -8.71 6.24 -2.98
N ILE A 68 -7.52 6.09 -3.58
CA ILE A 68 -6.88 4.80 -3.82
C ILE A 68 -6.48 4.12 -2.50
N VAL A 69 -5.87 4.86 -1.57
CA VAL A 69 -5.55 4.35 -0.23
C VAL A 69 -6.81 3.85 0.47
N ARG A 70 -7.92 4.59 0.38
CA ARG A 70 -9.20 4.17 0.94
C ARG A 70 -9.74 2.91 0.26
N CYS A 71 -9.62 2.77 -1.07
CA CYS A 71 -10.02 1.56 -1.79
C CYS A 71 -9.22 0.33 -1.33
N ILE A 72 -7.90 0.46 -1.15
CA ILE A 72 -7.04 -0.63 -0.67
C ILE A 72 -7.48 -1.08 0.73
N LEU A 73 -7.72 -0.13 1.64
CA LEU A 73 -8.18 -0.44 3.00
C LEU A 73 -9.62 -0.97 3.01
N ALA A 74 -10.49 -0.48 2.14
CA ALA A 74 -11.83 -1.03 1.95
C ALA A 74 -11.76 -2.50 1.50
N ALA A 75 -10.91 -2.82 0.53
CA ALA A 75 -10.69 -4.19 0.06
C ALA A 75 -10.26 -5.12 1.20
N SER A 76 -9.42 -4.63 2.13
CA SER A 76 -8.98 -5.44 3.28
C SER A 76 -10.08 -5.77 4.29
N THR A 77 -11.25 -5.14 4.20
CA THR A 77 -12.43 -5.47 5.04
C THR A 77 -13.31 -6.56 4.45
N LEU A 78 -13.10 -6.90 3.18
CA LEU A 78 -13.86 -7.92 2.46
C LEU A 78 -13.41 -9.34 2.85
N ALA A 79 -14.15 -10.35 2.41
CA ALA A 79 -13.84 -11.76 2.70
C ALA A 79 -12.42 -12.18 2.26
N GLY A 80 -11.87 -11.55 1.20
CA GLY A 80 -10.50 -11.77 0.73
C GLY A 80 -9.42 -11.12 1.61
N GLY A 81 -9.81 -10.25 2.55
CA GLY A 81 -8.88 -9.61 3.49
C GLY A 81 -7.71 -8.89 2.80
N LYS A 82 -6.52 -9.11 3.33
CA LYS A 82 -5.27 -8.53 2.80
C LYS A 82 -4.96 -8.94 1.36
N GLU A 83 -5.42 -10.11 0.91
CA GLU A 83 -5.19 -10.55 -0.47
C GLU A 83 -6.06 -9.77 -1.46
N ALA A 84 -7.30 -9.42 -1.09
CA ALA A 84 -8.11 -8.50 -1.87
C ALA A 84 -7.47 -7.11 -1.94
N ALA A 85 -6.93 -6.60 -0.83
CA ALA A 85 -6.18 -5.35 -0.80
C ALA A 85 -4.93 -5.39 -1.69
N LYS A 86 -4.20 -6.52 -1.68
CA LYS A 86 -3.04 -6.74 -2.53
C LYS A 86 -3.41 -6.76 -4.01
N SER A 87 -4.55 -7.38 -4.36
CA SER A 87 -5.07 -7.37 -5.74
C SER A 87 -5.38 -5.95 -6.21
N VAL A 88 -5.99 -5.12 -5.35
CA VAL A 88 -6.21 -3.69 -5.65
C VAL A 88 -4.88 -2.96 -5.84
N MET A 89 -3.90 -3.16 -4.97
CA MET A 89 -2.57 -2.54 -5.11
C MET A 89 -1.88 -2.96 -6.42
N ALA A 90 -1.95 -4.24 -6.77
CA ALA A 90 -1.37 -4.77 -8.00
C ALA A 90 -2.04 -4.19 -9.25
N ALA A 91 -3.36 -4.04 -9.24
CA ALA A 91 -4.12 -3.42 -10.33
C ALA A 91 -3.73 -1.94 -10.52
N VAL A 92 -3.64 -1.17 -9.42
CA VAL A 92 -3.19 0.22 -9.47
C VAL A 92 -1.74 0.31 -9.95
N ALA A 93 -0.86 -0.58 -9.51
CA ALA A 93 0.54 -0.61 -9.95
C ALA A 93 0.68 -0.89 -11.44
N ALA A 94 -0.09 -1.85 -11.96
CA ALA A 94 -0.07 -2.24 -13.37
C ALA A 94 -0.61 -1.13 -14.30
N HIS A 95 -1.55 -0.33 -13.82
CA HIS A 95 -2.22 0.73 -14.57
C HIS A 95 -1.95 2.12 -13.99
N ARG A 96 -0.82 2.31 -13.33
CA ARG A 96 -0.46 3.51 -12.56
C ARG A 96 -0.80 4.82 -13.27
N GLU A 97 -0.44 4.92 -14.55
CA GLU A 97 -0.61 6.15 -15.33
C GLU A 97 -2.08 6.54 -15.56
N GLU A 98 -2.99 5.60 -15.42
CA GLU A 98 -4.43 5.86 -15.47
C GLU A 98 -5.01 6.41 -14.17
N PHE A 99 -4.21 6.41 -13.11
CA PHE A 99 -4.57 6.93 -11.77
C PHE A 99 -3.77 8.18 -11.39
N GLU A 100 -2.93 8.69 -12.26
CA GLU A 100 -2.07 9.82 -12.00
C GLU A 100 -2.16 10.87 -13.13
N PHE A 101 -1.74 12.10 -12.85
CA PHE A 101 -1.58 13.15 -13.84
C PHE A 101 -0.17 13.13 -14.42
N GLU A 102 -0.05 13.29 -15.72
CA GLU A 102 1.26 13.40 -16.39
C GLU A 102 2.10 14.58 -15.89
N ARG A 103 1.44 15.69 -15.51
CA ARG A 103 2.11 16.90 -15.02
C ARG A 103 1.16 17.65 -14.07
N HIS A 104 1.36 17.57 -12.78
CA HIS A 104 0.66 18.37 -11.77
C HIS A 104 -0.70 18.94 -12.22
N CYS A 105 -1.78 18.26 -11.95
CA CYS A 105 -3.14 18.69 -12.31
C CYS A 105 -3.39 18.89 -13.82
N ARG A 106 -2.69 18.17 -14.68
CA ARG A 106 -2.95 18.09 -16.12
C ARG A 106 -3.08 16.63 -16.55
N GLY A 107 -3.72 16.41 -17.68
CA GLY A 107 -3.86 15.08 -18.25
C GLY A 107 -5.29 14.55 -18.21
N PRO A 108 -5.51 13.32 -18.68
CA PRO A 108 -6.84 12.76 -18.94
C PRO A 108 -7.68 12.53 -17.67
N ASN A 109 -7.06 12.52 -16.50
CA ASN A 109 -7.76 12.29 -15.24
C ASN A 109 -8.23 13.55 -14.52
N LEU A 110 -8.00 14.75 -15.11
CA LEU A 110 -8.38 16.00 -14.45
C LEU A 110 -9.89 16.07 -14.16
N ASP A 111 -10.71 15.54 -15.06
CA ASP A 111 -12.16 15.55 -14.94
C ASP A 111 -12.74 14.28 -14.28
N ALA A 112 -11.89 13.31 -13.90
CA ALA A 112 -12.35 12.09 -13.26
C ALA A 112 -12.86 12.38 -11.83
N THR A 113 -13.97 11.76 -11.48
CA THR A 113 -14.52 11.80 -10.12
C THR A 113 -13.95 10.67 -9.26
N PRO A 114 -14.08 10.74 -7.92
CA PRO A 114 -13.75 9.61 -7.06
C PRO A 114 -14.47 8.30 -7.47
N ASN A 115 -15.72 8.40 -7.94
CA ASN A 115 -16.48 7.23 -8.40
C ASN A 115 -15.88 6.61 -9.68
N ASP A 116 -15.35 7.43 -10.58
CA ASP A 116 -14.67 6.93 -11.80
C ASP A 116 -13.39 6.18 -11.42
N ILE A 117 -12.65 6.66 -10.41
CA ILE A 117 -11.46 5.99 -9.88
C ILE A 117 -11.83 4.66 -9.21
N ILE A 118 -12.88 4.63 -8.40
CA ILE A 118 -13.39 3.39 -7.77
C ILE A 118 -13.78 2.37 -8.84
N ALA A 119 -14.60 2.77 -9.82
CA ALA A 119 -15.04 1.87 -10.90
C ALA A 119 -13.85 1.32 -11.71
N ARG A 120 -12.84 2.14 -11.95
CA ARG A 120 -11.61 1.74 -12.64
C ARG A 120 -10.81 0.71 -11.83
N ILE A 121 -10.68 0.91 -10.54
CA ILE A 121 -10.05 -0.04 -9.61
C ILE A 121 -10.80 -1.37 -9.61
N GLU A 122 -12.13 -1.35 -9.51
CA GLU A 122 -12.96 -2.57 -9.55
C GLU A 122 -12.81 -3.32 -10.87
N GLY A 123 -12.80 -2.58 -11.99
CA GLY A 123 -12.62 -3.16 -13.33
C GLY A 123 -11.27 -3.88 -13.49
N TYR A 124 -10.19 -3.32 -12.98
CA TYR A 124 -8.86 -3.91 -13.12
C TYR A 124 -8.55 -4.99 -12.07
N SER A 125 -9.01 -4.79 -10.85
CA SER A 125 -8.69 -5.71 -9.74
C SER A 125 -9.65 -6.89 -9.63
N GLY A 126 -10.88 -6.75 -10.16
CA GLY A 126 -11.98 -7.69 -9.93
C GLY A 126 -12.53 -7.66 -8.49
N VAL A 127 -12.12 -6.68 -7.68
CA VAL A 127 -12.53 -6.54 -6.28
C VAL A 127 -13.58 -5.43 -6.17
N ASN A 128 -14.79 -5.76 -5.75
CA ASN A 128 -15.88 -4.78 -5.57
C ASN A 128 -15.69 -4.02 -4.25
N VAL A 129 -15.18 -2.80 -4.32
CA VAL A 129 -14.83 -1.98 -3.15
C VAL A 129 -15.81 -0.84 -2.86
N ALA A 130 -16.72 -0.52 -3.79
CA ALA A 130 -17.59 0.66 -3.70
C ALA A 130 -18.44 0.70 -2.43
N GLU A 131 -19.05 -0.43 -2.03
CA GLU A 131 -19.83 -0.50 -0.80
C GLU A 131 -18.94 -0.35 0.44
N ALA A 132 -17.84 -1.11 0.49
CA ALA A 132 -16.88 -1.06 1.60
C ALA A 132 -16.17 0.29 1.71
N PHE A 133 -16.02 1.03 0.61
CA PHE A 133 -15.47 2.38 0.59
C PHE A 133 -16.29 3.34 1.49
N GLY A 134 -17.59 3.11 1.61
CA GLY A 134 -18.50 3.89 2.45
C GLY A 134 -18.38 3.63 3.96
N ILE A 135 -17.59 2.67 4.42
CA ILE A 135 -17.43 2.36 5.85
C ILE A 135 -16.84 3.56 6.60
N PRO A 136 -17.56 4.18 7.56
CA PRO A 136 -17.11 5.42 8.20
C PRO A 136 -15.79 5.25 8.97
N ASP A 137 -15.60 4.12 9.62
CA ASP A 137 -14.44 3.85 10.47
C ASP A 137 -13.14 3.61 9.70
N LEU A 138 -13.18 3.44 8.36
CA LEU A 138 -11.96 3.42 7.53
C LEU A 138 -11.09 4.67 7.73
N ASP A 139 -11.69 5.79 8.09
CA ASP A 139 -10.95 7.00 8.42
C ASP A 139 -9.95 6.79 9.56
N ARG A 140 -10.25 5.92 10.51
CA ARG A 140 -9.32 5.60 11.61
C ARG A 140 -8.09 4.86 11.09
N GLU A 141 -8.28 3.91 10.18
CA GLU A 141 -7.18 3.16 9.56
C GLU A 141 -6.29 4.10 8.73
N ILE A 142 -6.89 4.94 7.89
CA ILE A 142 -6.16 5.93 7.09
C ILE A 142 -5.35 6.86 8.01
N LYS A 143 -6.01 7.41 9.04
CA LYS A 143 -5.37 8.31 10.00
C LYS A 143 -4.25 7.61 10.78
N TRP A 144 -4.42 6.32 11.11
CA TRP A 144 -3.41 5.55 11.78
C TRP A 144 -2.15 5.39 10.92
N HIS A 145 -2.30 5.01 9.65
CA HIS A 145 -1.17 4.90 8.71
C HIS A 145 -0.40 6.24 8.59
N CYS A 146 -1.13 7.34 8.39
CA CYS A 146 -0.53 8.66 8.28
C CYS A 146 0.15 9.13 9.57
N LYS A 147 -0.49 8.89 10.72
CA LYS A 147 0.06 9.25 12.03
C LYS A 147 1.33 8.46 12.35
N TYR A 148 1.30 7.16 12.09
CA TYR A 148 2.43 6.28 12.33
C TYR A 148 3.65 6.71 11.50
N ALA A 149 3.47 7.02 10.21
CA ALA A 149 4.53 7.53 9.37
C ALA A 149 5.13 8.83 9.93
N ARG A 150 4.28 9.81 10.28
CA ARG A 150 4.75 11.10 10.83
C ARG A 150 5.49 10.95 12.15
N GLN A 151 5.04 10.05 13.03
CA GLN A 151 5.70 9.79 14.31
C GLN A 151 7.11 9.19 14.13
N ASN A 152 7.37 8.54 13.00
CA ASN A 152 8.67 8.01 12.64
C ASN A 152 9.47 8.94 11.71
N GLY A 153 9.03 10.19 11.53
CA GLY A 153 9.72 11.17 10.68
C GLY A 153 9.65 10.86 9.18
N ILE A 154 8.69 10.02 8.76
CA ILE A 154 8.56 9.56 7.37
C ILE A 154 7.62 10.48 6.60
N HIS A 155 8.16 11.13 5.56
CA HIS A 155 7.45 12.11 4.72
C HIS A 155 7.53 11.82 3.22
N VAL A 156 8.32 10.81 2.84
CA VAL A 156 8.53 10.42 1.44
C VAL A 156 8.20 8.94 1.24
N SER A 157 7.88 8.56 0.01
CA SER A 157 7.60 7.19 -0.39
C SER A 157 8.41 6.77 -1.62
N PRO A 158 8.89 5.53 -1.68
CA PRO A 158 8.88 4.57 -0.59
C PRO A 158 9.88 4.94 0.50
N THR A 159 9.54 4.59 1.76
CA THR A 159 10.50 4.57 2.87
C THR A 159 10.48 3.18 3.50
N PHE A 160 11.61 2.75 4.03
CA PHE A 160 11.79 1.41 4.58
C PHE A 160 12.20 1.48 6.04
N MET A 161 11.64 0.58 6.86
CA MET A 161 12.08 0.37 8.25
C MET A 161 12.38 -1.09 8.48
N ILE A 162 13.43 -1.37 9.24
CA ILE A 162 13.76 -2.71 9.74
C ILE A 162 13.72 -2.65 11.26
N ASP A 163 12.88 -3.49 11.88
CA ASP A 163 12.72 -3.57 13.34
C ASP A 163 12.52 -2.21 14.01
N GLY A 164 11.72 -1.35 13.39
CA GLY A 164 11.39 -0.01 13.88
C GLY A 164 12.43 1.07 13.58
N LEU A 165 13.52 0.75 12.86
CA LEU A 165 14.56 1.72 12.49
C LEU A 165 14.47 2.08 10.99
N VAL A 166 14.34 3.36 10.68
CA VAL A 166 14.32 3.88 9.31
C VAL A 166 15.66 3.60 8.63
N GLN A 167 15.58 3.05 7.41
CA GLN A 167 16.72 2.74 6.56
C GLN A 167 16.86 3.83 5.48
N ALA A 168 17.55 4.91 5.81
CA ALA A 168 17.65 6.09 4.95
C ALA A 168 18.43 5.84 3.64
N ASP A 169 19.26 4.82 3.62
CA ASP A 169 20.09 4.42 2.49
C ASP A 169 19.51 3.27 1.65
N MET A 170 18.29 2.81 1.98
CA MET A 170 17.54 1.84 1.16
C MET A 170 16.68 2.54 0.12
N GLY A 171 16.69 2.02 -1.10
CA GLY A 171 15.90 2.54 -2.21
C GLY A 171 15.14 1.47 -2.97
N SER A 172 14.10 1.87 -3.72
CA SER A 172 13.36 0.96 -4.60
C SER A 172 14.20 0.43 -5.76
N GLY A 173 15.35 1.05 -6.03
CA GLY A 173 16.31 0.63 -7.04
C GLY A 173 17.21 -0.53 -6.62
N ASP A 174 17.38 -0.75 -5.31
CA ASP A 174 18.30 -1.76 -4.78
C ASP A 174 17.88 -3.18 -5.21
N ALA A 175 18.83 -4.09 -5.28
CA ALA A 175 18.53 -5.49 -5.57
C ALA A 175 17.78 -6.16 -4.40
N ILE A 176 16.92 -7.13 -4.69
CA ILE A 176 16.20 -7.91 -3.66
C ILE A 176 17.18 -8.61 -2.73
N ALA A 177 18.30 -9.11 -3.26
CA ALA A 177 19.36 -9.74 -2.48
C ALA A 177 19.98 -8.80 -1.43
N ASP A 178 20.10 -7.50 -1.74
CA ASP A 178 20.60 -6.51 -0.80
C ASP A 178 19.60 -6.26 0.33
N TRP A 179 18.31 -6.18 0.01
CA TRP A 179 17.25 -6.08 1.01
C TRP A 179 17.23 -7.33 1.91
N ALA A 180 17.25 -8.53 1.32
CA ALA A 180 17.28 -9.79 2.06
C ALA A 180 18.51 -9.87 2.97
N SER A 181 19.69 -9.50 2.46
CA SER A 181 20.93 -9.47 3.24
C SER A 181 20.84 -8.54 4.45
N ARG A 182 20.25 -7.35 4.31
CA ARG A 182 20.04 -6.43 5.44
C ARG A 182 19.09 -6.99 6.49
N LEU A 183 17.97 -7.56 6.03
CA LEU A 183 16.97 -8.15 6.91
C LEU A 183 17.53 -9.32 7.73
N LEU A 184 18.44 -10.09 7.17
CA LEU A 184 18.94 -11.33 7.78
C LEU A 184 20.27 -11.20 8.53
N LYS A 185 20.91 -10.03 8.49
CA LYS A 185 22.19 -9.76 9.17
C LYS A 185 22.07 -9.23 10.61
N GLY A 186 20.88 -9.26 11.21
CA GLY A 186 20.65 -8.80 12.57
C GLY A 186 20.69 -9.89 13.61
#